data_431436fcfe0765df14d93fa5971a2e3b
#
_entry.id   431436fcfe0765df14d93fa5971a2e3b
#
_cell.length_a   1.000
_cell.length_b   1.000
_cell.length_c   1.000
_cell.angle_alpha   90.00
_cell.angle_beta   90.00
_cell.angle_gamma   90.00
#
_symmetry.space_group_name_H-M   'P 1'
#
loop_
_entity.id
_entity.type
_entity.pdbx_description
1 polymer ?
#
loop_
_entity_poly.entity_id
_entity_poly.type
_entity_poly.pdbx_seq_one_letter_code
_entity_poly.pdbx_strand_id
1 'polypeptide(L)'
;DMPKIPDLDFDFEVKRSARRKTLCLQIRDGHVQVVVPTRTPDRQINALVKKHKDWVNKKLGEQLARPKAAPKAYVAGERFGYLGAEHRLKIVEGAHWPLERVGQELVVTLPARLQGAARCSKVKERLHEWYLLAALEQFQERTDIYSRRLGVTPTLVQVKSYKRRWGSCSTGGEISYNWRLVIGPAEVMDYVVAHEVSHMLEHNHSPAFWRIVEDLMPNYREQQAWLNKFGGMLAI
;
A
#
# COMPACT_ATOMS: atom_id res chain seq x y z
N ASP A 1 -29.67 -3.03 -4.06
CA ASP A 1 -30.42 -3.78 -3.02
C ASP A 1 -29.44 -4.68 -2.29
N MET A 2 -29.43 -4.56 -0.96
CA MET A 2 -28.67 -5.47 -0.08
C MET A 2 -29.61 -6.62 0.29
N PRO A 3 -29.38 -7.86 -0.17
CA PRO A 3 -30.19 -8.98 0.25
C PRO A 3 -29.87 -9.30 1.72
N LYS A 4 -30.88 -9.17 2.59
CA LYS A 4 -30.80 -9.64 3.98
C LYS A 4 -31.05 -11.14 4.00
N ILE A 5 -30.03 -11.92 4.34
CA ILE A 5 -30.19 -13.35 4.60
C ILE A 5 -30.30 -13.52 6.12
N PRO A 6 -31.37 -14.14 6.64
CA PRO A 6 -31.41 -14.53 8.04
C PRO A 6 -30.18 -15.38 8.38
N ASP A 7 -29.61 -15.23 9.57
CA ASP A 7 -28.44 -15.96 10.10
C ASP A 7 -27.04 -15.53 9.58
N LEU A 8 -26.89 -14.38 8.93
CA LEU A 8 -25.58 -13.80 8.65
C LEU A 8 -25.26 -12.67 9.64
N ASP A 9 -24.04 -12.68 10.14
CA ASP A 9 -23.51 -11.67 11.08
C ASP A 9 -22.89 -10.47 10.34
N PHE A 10 -23.05 -10.41 9.01
CA PHE A 10 -22.50 -9.36 8.15
C PHE A 10 -23.42 -9.07 6.98
N ASP A 11 -23.36 -7.83 6.49
CA ASP A 11 -24.03 -7.42 5.26
C ASP A 11 -23.12 -7.65 4.05
N PHE A 12 -23.69 -7.87 2.87
CA PHE A 12 -22.95 -8.01 1.63
C PHE A 12 -23.60 -7.31 0.45
N GLU A 13 -22.79 -6.82 -0.45
CA GLU A 13 -23.20 -6.20 -1.71
C GLU A 13 -23.11 -7.19 -2.88
N VAL A 14 -24.11 -7.21 -3.74
CA VAL A 14 -24.08 -8.01 -4.97
C VAL A 14 -23.77 -7.12 -6.17
N LYS A 15 -22.67 -7.42 -6.85
CA LYS A 15 -22.27 -6.77 -8.09
C LYS A 15 -22.40 -7.70 -9.27
N ARG A 16 -23.32 -7.38 -10.18
CA ARG A 16 -23.55 -8.14 -11.39
C ARG A 16 -22.67 -7.62 -12.54
N SER A 17 -22.03 -8.53 -13.30
CA SER A 17 -21.10 -8.16 -14.37
C SER A 17 -21.28 -9.05 -15.59
N ALA A 18 -21.53 -8.43 -16.77
CA ALA A 18 -21.65 -9.13 -18.04
C ALA A 18 -20.33 -9.79 -18.51
N ARG A 19 -19.20 -9.29 -18.02
CA ARG A 19 -17.86 -9.82 -18.39
C ARG A 19 -17.44 -11.04 -17.57
N ARG A 20 -18.12 -11.34 -16.46
CA ARG A 20 -17.76 -12.47 -15.59
C ARG A 20 -18.50 -13.74 -15.99
N LYS A 21 -17.76 -14.86 -15.87
CA LYS A 21 -18.29 -16.23 -16.10
C LYS A 21 -18.42 -17.02 -14.79
N THR A 22 -17.82 -16.55 -13.69
CA THR A 22 -17.79 -17.25 -12.40
C THR A 22 -18.22 -16.35 -11.24
N LEU A 23 -18.73 -16.97 -10.18
CA LEU A 23 -19.03 -16.28 -8.92
C LEU A 23 -17.74 -16.01 -8.15
N CYS A 24 -17.64 -14.83 -7.55
CA CYS A 24 -16.50 -14.45 -6.71
C CYS A 24 -17.00 -13.77 -5.44
N LEU A 25 -16.64 -14.33 -4.30
CA LEU A 25 -16.81 -13.74 -2.98
C LEU A 25 -15.50 -13.06 -2.60
N GLN A 26 -15.56 -11.78 -2.28
CA GLN A 26 -14.38 -10.98 -1.91
C GLN A 26 -14.70 -10.03 -0.76
N ILE A 27 -13.69 -9.70 0.02
CA ILE A 27 -13.78 -8.70 1.08
C ILE A 27 -12.87 -7.54 0.70
N ARG A 28 -13.42 -6.33 0.66
CA ARG A 28 -12.70 -5.11 0.32
C ARG A 28 -13.01 -4.02 1.34
N ASP A 29 -11.97 -3.50 1.95
CA ASP A 29 -12.08 -2.39 2.91
C ASP A 29 -13.13 -2.64 4.02
N GLY A 30 -13.21 -3.89 4.52
CA GLY A 30 -14.19 -4.29 5.52
C GLY A 30 -15.60 -4.58 4.98
N HIS A 31 -15.83 -4.48 3.66
CA HIS A 31 -17.10 -4.75 3.00
C HIS A 31 -17.08 -6.08 2.25
N VAL A 32 -18.09 -6.90 2.46
CA VAL A 32 -18.28 -8.15 1.74
C VAL A 32 -18.96 -7.88 0.41
N GLN A 33 -18.35 -8.32 -0.68
CA GLN A 33 -18.89 -8.15 -2.02
C GLN A 33 -18.92 -9.47 -2.77
N VAL A 34 -20.07 -9.81 -3.36
CA VAL A 34 -20.25 -10.95 -4.23
C VAL A 34 -20.36 -10.45 -5.68
N VAL A 35 -19.37 -10.80 -6.50
CA VAL A 35 -19.35 -10.42 -7.92
C VAL A 35 -19.75 -11.63 -8.75
N VAL A 36 -20.82 -11.49 -9.54
CA VAL A 36 -21.46 -12.60 -10.24
C VAL A 36 -21.79 -12.23 -11.71
N PRO A 37 -21.94 -13.23 -12.60
CA PRO A 37 -22.54 -13.01 -13.92
C PRO A 37 -23.94 -12.40 -13.82
N THR A 38 -24.35 -11.62 -14.83
CA THR A 38 -25.61 -10.84 -14.81
C THR A 38 -26.85 -11.70 -14.54
N ARG A 39 -26.87 -12.94 -15.03
CA ARG A 39 -28.05 -13.84 -14.93
C ARG A 39 -27.96 -14.84 -13.74
N THR A 40 -27.05 -14.63 -12.80
CA THR A 40 -26.93 -15.53 -11.63
C THR A 40 -28.16 -15.42 -10.73
N PRO A 41 -28.86 -16.55 -10.42
CA PRO A 41 -29.99 -16.53 -9.51
C PRO A 41 -29.58 -16.20 -8.07
N ASP A 42 -30.40 -15.46 -7.35
CA ASP A 42 -30.13 -15.06 -5.96
C ASP A 42 -29.96 -16.27 -5.02
N ARG A 43 -30.64 -17.39 -5.30
CA ARG A 43 -30.45 -18.64 -4.57
C ARG A 43 -29.00 -19.13 -4.62
N GLN A 44 -28.32 -19.03 -5.74
CA GLN A 44 -26.90 -19.42 -5.88
C GLN A 44 -25.99 -18.46 -5.13
N ILE A 45 -26.29 -17.16 -5.14
CA ILE A 45 -25.54 -16.14 -4.41
C ILE A 45 -25.64 -16.40 -2.92
N ASN A 46 -26.87 -16.63 -2.43
CA ASN A 46 -27.15 -16.91 -1.01
C ASN A 46 -26.47 -18.22 -0.55
N ALA A 47 -26.50 -19.26 -1.37
CA ALA A 47 -25.82 -20.52 -1.08
C ALA A 47 -24.29 -20.35 -0.98
N LEU A 48 -23.69 -19.55 -1.88
CA LEU A 48 -22.26 -19.25 -1.85
C LEU A 48 -21.88 -18.52 -0.56
N VAL A 49 -22.63 -17.47 -0.18
CA VAL A 49 -22.35 -16.68 1.02
C VAL A 49 -22.50 -17.50 2.28
N LYS A 50 -23.58 -18.30 2.38
CA LYS A 50 -23.79 -19.22 3.52
C LYS A 50 -22.68 -20.26 3.63
N LYS A 51 -22.27 -20.88 2.53
CA LYS A 51 -21.17 -21.87 2.49
C LYS A 51 -19.85 -21.30 3.02
N HIS A 52 -19.60 -20.02 2.80
CA HIS A 52 -18.36 -19.35 3.16
C HIS A 52 -18.48 -18.38 4.35
N LYS A 53 -19.57 -18.48 5.15
CA LYS A 53 -19.84 -17.61 6.30
C LYS A 53 -18.64 -17.53 7.25
N ASP A 54 -18.11 -18.67 7.68
CA ASP A 54 -17.00 -18.71 8.64
C ASP A 54 -15.72 -18.09 8.07
N TRP A 55 -15.44 -18.34 6.80
CA TRP A 55 -14.32 -17.70 6.10
C TRP A 55 -14.47 -16.18 6.03
N VAL A 56 -15.69 -15.69 5.75
CA VAL A 56 -15.98 -14.24 5.71
C VAL A 56 -15.78 -13.63 7.08
N ASN A 57 -16.38 -14.22 8.14
CA ASN A 57 -16.25 -13.72 9.51
C ASN A 57 -14.80 -13.68 9.97
N LYS A 58 -14.03 -14.74 9.70
CA LYS A 58 -12.59 -14.76 9.97
C LYS A 58 -11.85 -13.64 9.26
N LYS A 59 -12.11 -13.45 7.97
CA LYS A 59 -11.44 -12.41 7.17
C LYS A 59 -11.85 -10.99 7.56
N LEU A 60 -13.10 -10.75 7.90
CA LEU A 60 -13.57 -9.47 8.44
C LEU A 60 -12.88 -9.17 9.78
N GLY A 61 -12.82 -10.15 10.69
CA GLY A 61 -12.12 -10.01 11.96
C GLY A 61 -10.62 -9.70 11.76
N GLU A 62 -9.94 -10.42 10.86
CA GLU A 62 -8.54 -10.15 10.52
C GLU A 62 -8.34 -8.73 9.95
N GLN A 63 -9.25 -8.22 9.12
CA GLN A 63 -9.17 -6.88 8.55
C GLN A 63 -9.45 -5.78 9.59
N LEU A 64 -10.43 -6.00 10.47
CA LEU A 64 -10.75 -5.06 11.54
C LEU A 64 -9.64 -4.98 12.59
N ALA A 65 -8.94 -6.09 12.83
CA ALA A 65 -7.83 -6.16 13.77
C ALA A 65 -6.53 -5.56 13.21
N ARG A 66 -6.47 -5.24 11.89
CA ARG A 66 -5.27 -4.62 11.30
C ARG A 66 -5.08 -3.20 11.81
N PRO A 67 -3.86 -2.86 12.29
CA PRO A 67 -3.56 -1.51 12.71
C PRO A 67 -3.74 -0.52 11.55
N LYS A 68 -4.29 0.64 11.85
CA LYS A 68 -4.40 1.76 10.92
C LYS A 68 -3.68 2.97 11.51
N ALA A 69 -3.09 3.79 10.65
CA ALA A 69 -2.48 5.03 11.08
C ALA A 69 -3.53 5.96 11.71
N ALA A 70 -3.18 6.58 12.83
CA ALA A 70 -3.99 7.65 13.38
C ALA A 70 -3.93 8.88 12.44
N PRO A 71 -5.02 9.67 12.35
CA PRO A 71 -5.01 10.92 11.63
C PRO A 71 -3.91 11.85 12.14
N LYS A 72 -3.21 12.52 11.21
CA LYS A 72 -2.16 13.49 11.53
C LYS A 72 -2.72 14.89 11.62
N ALA A 73 -2.21 15.66 12.59
CA ALA A 73 -2.57 17.05 12.78
C ALA A 73 -1.64 18.04 12.04
N TYR A 74 -0.47 17.56 11.61
CA TYR A 74 0.56 18.34 10.91
C TYR A 74 1.07 19.54 11.72
N VAL A 75 1.30 19.31 13.01
CA VAL A 75 1.79 20.31 13.97
C VAL A 75 3.22 20.01 14.41
N ALA A 76 3.91 21.03 14.90
CA ALA A 76 5.28 20.88 15.40
C ALA A 76 5.35 19.83 16.52
N GLY A 77 6.38 19.01 16.48
CA GLY A 77 6.61 17.91 17.42
C GLY A 77 5.94 16.59 17.05
N GLU A 78 5.04 16.58 16.07
CA GLU A 78 4.41 15.34 15.59
C GLU A 78 5.44 14.43 14.90
N ARG A 79 5.23 13.13 15.00
CA ARG A 79 6.19 12.13 14.49
C ARG A 79 5.74 11.52 13.18
N PHE A 80 6.70 11.33 12.27
CA PHE A 80 6.52 10.77 10.94
C PHE A 80 7.59 9.71 10.68
N GLY A 81 7.17 8.56 10.11
CA GLY A 81 8.07 7.46 9.78
C GLY A 81 8.88 7.72 8.52
N TYR A 82 10.13 7.30 8.51
CA TYR A 82 10.99 7.21 7.32
C TYR A 82 11.99 6.06 7.48
N LEU A 83 11.95 5.11 6.57
CA LEU A 83 12.78 3.89 6.59
C LEU A 83 12.75 3.16 7.97
N GLY A 84 11.54 3.08 8.56
CA GLY A 84 11.32 2.42 9.84
C GLY A 84 11.69 3.24 11.07
N ALA A 85 12.34 4.39 10.91
CA ALA A 85 12.68 5.29 12.01
C ALA A 85 11.65 6.42 12.14
N GLU A 86 11.37 6.87 13.37
CA GLU A 86 10.53 8.02 13.63
C GLU A 86 11.33 9.33 13.55
N HIS A 87 10.75 10.31 12.84
CA HIS A 87 11.31 11.65 12.71
C HIS A 87 10.33 12.67 13.27
N ARG A 88 10.83 13.65 13.98
CA ARG A 88 10.04 14.72 14.59
C ARG A 88 9.86 15.87 13.60
N LEU A 89 8.63 16.32 13.41
CA LEU A 89 8.32 17.50 12.61
C LEU A 89 8.76 18.76 13.34
N LYS A 90 9.59 19.56 12.69
CA LYS A 90 10.00 20.90 13.13
C LYS A 90 9.52 21.93 12.12
N ILE A 91 8.81 22.93 12.60
CA ILE A 91 8.33 24.03 11.77
C ILE A 91 9.08 25.28 12.17
N VAL A 92 9.81 25.87 11.22
CA VAL A 92 10.57 27.10 11.40
C VAL A 92 9.98 28.22 10.55
N GLU A 93 10.14 29.45 11.02
CA GLU A 93 9.71 30.63 10.27
C GLU A 93 10.81 31.11 9.34
N GLY A 94 10.43 31.44 8.10
CA GLY A 94 11.36 31.89 7.10
C GLY A 94 10.75 32.03 5.72
N ALA A 95 11.59 32.36 4.74
CA ALA A 95 11.22 32.26 3.33
C ALA A 95 10.88 30.83 2.94
N HIS A 96 10.13 30.68 1.86
CA HIS A 96 9.75 29.38 1.36
C HIS A 96 10.99 28.53 1.00
N TRP A 97 11.11 27.37 1.64
CA TRP A 97 12.16 26.39 1.41
C TRP A 97 11.60 24.99 1.35
N PRO A 98 12.13 24.08 0.53
CA PRO A 98 11.74 22.67 0.56
C PRO A 98 11.92 22.08 1.97
N LEU A 99 11.13 21.04 2.29
CA LEU A 99 11.33 20.29 3.52
C LEU A 99 12.68 19.56 3.45
N GLU A 100 13.43 19.63 4.54
CA GLU A 100 14.71 18.94 4.69
C GLU A 100 14.68 17.98 5.88
N ARG A 101 15.36 16.84 5.73
CA ARG A 101 15.63 15.94 6.84
C ARG A 101 16.99 16.25 7.44
N VAL A 102 17.01 16.69 8.70
CA VAL A 102 18.22 16.99 9.44
C VAL A 102 18.28 16.06 10.66
N GLY A 103 19.11 15.03 10.59
CA GLY A 103 19.16 13.99 11.61
C GLY A 103 17.79 13.29 11.75
N GLN A 104 17.20 13.36 12.93
CA GLN A 104 15.85 12.81 13.22
C GLN A 104 14.75 13.87 13.16
N GLU A 105 15.00 15.01 12.52
CA GLU A 105 13.99 16.04 12.32
C GLU A 105 13.61 16.17 10.83
N LEU A 106 12.33 16.38 10.58
CA LEU A 106 11.79 16.86 9.31
C LEU A 106 11.50 18.33 9.45
N VAL A 107 12.32 19.17 8.84
CA VAL A 107 12.28 20.63 9.00
C VAL A 107 11.49 21.25 7.87
N VAL A 108 10.36 21.89 8.20
CA VAL A 108 9.52 22.63 7.26
C VAL A 108 9.68 24.12 7.53
N THR A 109 10.09 24.89 6.52
CA THR A 109 10.19 26.36 6.61
C THR A 109 8.95 27.01 5.99
N LEU A 110 8.23 27.79 6.78
CA LEU A 110 7.00 28.48 6.36
C LEU A 110 7.02 29.94 6.75
N PRO A 111 6.37 30.83 5.97
CA PRO A 111 6.20 32.24 6.35
C PRO A 111 5.37 32.37 7.63
N ALA A 112 5.77 33.32 8.52
CA ALA A 112 5.08 33.58 9.80
C ALA A 112 3.59 33.92 9.63
N ARG A 113 3.19 34.48 8.48
CA ARG A 113 1.79 34.82 8.15
C ARG A 113 0.86 33.60 7.99
N LEU A 114 1.42 32.40 7.73
CA LEU A 114 0.64 31.17 7.62
C LEU A 114 0.28 30.65 9.01
N GLN A 115 -1.00 30.66 9.35
CA GLN A 115 -1.53 30.27 10.65
C GLN A 115 -2.70 29.27 10.51
N GLY A 116 -3.02 28.58 11.59
CA GLY A 116 -4.19 27.68 11.69
C GLY A 116 -4.23 26.60 10.61
N ALA A 117 -5.40 26.35 10.04
CA ALA A 117 -5.64 25.29 9.06
C ALA A 117 -4.81 25.48 7.78
N ALA A 118 -4.55 26.70 7.34
CA ALA A 118 -3.72 26.97 6.17
C ALA A 118 -2.26 26.54 6.39
N ARG A 119 -1.72 26.73 7.60
CA ARG A 119 -0.39 26.25 8.00
C ARG A 119 -0.33 24.73 7.98
N CYS A 120 -1.28 24.03 8.60
CA CYS A 120 -1.33 22.57 8.62
C CYS A 120 -1.45 21.98 7.19
N SER A 121 -2.29 22.58 6.35
CA SER A 121 -2.43 22.18 4.94
C SER A 121 -1.11 22.32 4.18
N LYS A 122 -0.36 23.39 4.40
CA LYS A 122 0.94 23.62 3.76
C LYS A 122 2.01 22.65 4.27
N VAL A 123 2.03 22.35 5.56
CA VAL A 123 2.91 21.31 6.14
C VAL A 123 2.64 19.96 5.49
N LYS A 124 1.36 19.58 5.37
CA LYS A 124 0.95 18.34 4.72
C LYS A 124 1.45 18.24 3.27
N GLU A 125 1.28 19.33 2.51
CA GLU A 125 1.75 19.43 1.12
C GLU A 125 3.27 19.22 1.05
N ARG A 126 4.05 19.90 1.91
CA ARG A 126 5.51 19.78 1.95
C ARG A 126 6.00 18.39 2.34
N LEU A 127 5.36 17.78 3.31
CA LEU A 127 5.64 16.39 3.69
C LEU A 127 5.38 15.45 2.52
N HIS A 128 4.26 15.58 1.83
CA HIS A 128 3.92 14.73 0.70
C HIS A 128 4.92 14.88 -0.45
N GLU A 129 5.29 16.11 -0.81
CA GLU A 129 6.33 16.38 -1.83
C GLU A 129 7.66 15.73 -1.47
N TRP A 130 8.10 15.90 -0.23
CA TRP A 130 9.34 15.34 0.26
C TRP A 130 9.32 13.79 0.24
N TYR A 131 8.22 13.18 0.71
CA TYR A 131 8.07 11.73 0.68
C TYR A 131 8.09 11.15 -0.73
N LEU A 132 7.51 11.84 -1.72
CA LEU A 132 7.57 11.41 -3.11
C LEU A 132 9.01 11.39 -3.64
N LEU A 133 9.79 12.45 -3.37
CA LEU A 133 11.19 12.54 -3.80
C LEU A 133 12.06 11.52 -3.07
N ALA A 134 11.94 11.44 -1.75
CA ALA A 134 12.68 10.47 -0.95
C ALA A 134 12.37 9.01 -1.32
N ALA A 135 11.10 8.71 -1.60
CA ALA A 135 10.69 7.38 -2.06
C ALA A 135 11.28 7.07 -3.44
N LEU A 136 11.24 8.02 -4.38
CA LEU A 136 11.78 7.82 -5.72
C LEU A 136 13.28 7.50 -5.67
N GLU A 137 14.06 8.28 -4.92
CA GLU A 137 15.50 8.06 -4.71
C GLU A 137 15.77 6.65 -4.15
N GLN A 138 15.07 6.29 -3.07
CA GLN A 138 15.22 4.99 -2.42
C GLN A 138 14.83 3.82 -3.34
N PHE A 139 13.78 3.96 -4.14
CA PHE A 139 13.37 2.91 -5.07
C PHE A 139 14.29 2.79 -6.28
N GLN A 140 14.83 3.89 -6.79
CA GLN A 140 15.82 3.84 -7.87
C GLN A 140 17.07 3.08 -7.44
N GLU A 141 17.65 3.45 -6.28
CA GLU A 141 18.83 2.79 -5.73
C GLU A 141 18.61 1.29 -5.53
N ARG A 142 17.51 0.91 -4.86
CA ARG A 142 17.19 -0.50 -4.59
C ARG A 142 16.91 -1.28 -5.87
N THR A 143 16.14 -0.70 -6.78
CA THR A 143 15.83 -1.33 -8.07
C THR A 143 17.11 -1.61 -8.85
N ASP A 144 18.05 -0.70 -8.86
CA ASP A 144 19.36 -0.90 -9.51
C ASP A 144 20.14 -2.06 -8.89
N ILE A 145 20.14 -2.18 -7.57
CA ILE A 145 20.81 -3.28 -6.87
C ILE A 145 20.20 -4.63 -7.24
N TYR A 146 18.87 -4.77 -7.12
CA TYR A 146 18.18 -6.04 -7.37
C TYR A 146 18.15 -6.39 -8.87
N SER A 147 18.02 -5.41 -9.76
CA SER A 147 18.03 -5.62 -11.20
C SER A 147 19.38 -6.12 -11.69
N ARG A 148 20.50 -5.57 -11.18
CA ARG A 148 21.85 -6.07 -11.48
C ARG A 148 22.04 -7.53 -11.04
N ARG A 149 21.51 -7.91 -9.89
CA ARG A 149 21.58 -9.30 -9.42
C ARG A 149 20.82 -10.29 -10.31
N LEU A 150 19.76 -9.84 -10.98
CA LEU A 150 18.98 -10.66 -11.93
C LEU A 150 19.43 -10.51 -13.39
N GLY A 151 20.33 -9.58 -13.70
CA GLY A 151 20.75 -9.30 -15.08
C GLY A 151 19.65 -8.67 -15.94
N VAL A 152 18.75 -7.91 -15.34
CA VAL A 152 17.65 -7.22 -16.03
C VAL A 152 17.79 -5.71 -15.93
N THR A 153 17.15 -4.97 -16.86
CA THR A 153 17.19 -3.51 -16.87
C THR A 153 15.79 -2.94 -17.01
N PRO A 154 15.20 -2.38 -15.94
CA PRO A 154 13.93 -1.68 -16.02
C PRO A 154 14.00 -0.49 -16.98
N THR A 155 12.92 -0.27 -17.74
CA THR A 155 12.81 0.87 -18.67
C THR A 155 12.44 2.16 -17.97
N LEU A 156 11.73 2.07 -16.85
CA LEU A 156 11.31 3.20 -16.02
C LEU A 156 11.10 2.75 -14.59
N VAL A 157 11.57 3.56 -13.64
CA VAL A 157 11.25 3.44 -12.22
C VAL A 157 10.53 4.71 -11.77
N GLN A 158 9.35 4.55 -11.18
CA GLN A 158 8.54 5.68 -10.73
C GLN A 158 7.77 5.37 -9.44
N VAL A 159 7.32 6.40 -8.74
CA VAL A 159 6.45 6.28 -7.57
C VAL A 159 5.05 6.76 -7.86
N LYS A 160 4.06 6.10 -7.27
CA LYS A 160 2.63 6.41 -7.43
C LYS A 160 1.89 6.32 -6.11
N SER A 161 0.72 6.97 -6.02
CA SER A 161 -0.21 6.81 -4.92
C SER A 161 -1.22 5.72 -5.25
N TYR A 162 -0.91 4.48 -4.88
CA TYR A 162 -1.84 3.37 -5.06
C TYR A 162 -2.74 3.20 -3.83
N LYS A 163 -4.02 2.91 -4.06
CA LYS A 163 -4.98 2.58 -2.99
C LYS A 163 -4.94 1.11 -2.57
N ARG A 164 -4.53 0.19 -3.47
CA ARG A 164 -4.74 -1.26 -3.31
C ARG A 164 -3.54 -2.13 -3.67
N ARG A 165 -2.41 -1.54 -4.03
CA ARG A 165 -1.18 -2.29 -4.36
C ARG A 165 0.04 -1.54 -3.87
N TRP A 166 1.11 -2.27 -3.70
CA TRP A 166 2.39 -1.73 -3.26
C TRP A 166 3.37 -1.50 -4.39
N GLY A 167 3.21 -2.24 -5.49
CA GLY A 167 3.98 -2.07 -6.69
C GLY A 167 3.26 -2.61 -7.92
N SER A 168 3.88 -2.45 -9.08
CA SER A 168 3.49 -3.09 -10.33
C SER A 168 4.64 -3.05 -11.33
N CYS A 169 4.83 -4.14 -12.08
CA CYS A 169 5.73 -4.20 -13.22
C CYS A 169 4.92 -4.43 -14.50
N SER A 170 5.15 -3.62 -15.53
CA SER A 170 4.54 -3.81 -16.85
C SER A 170 5.35 -4.81 -17.68
N THR A 171 4.74 -5.36 -18.73
CA THR A 171 5.44 -6.22 -19.71
C THR A 171 6.54 -5.46 -20.47
N GLY A 172 6.48 -4.13 -20.52
CA GLY A 172 7.50 -3.26 -21.08
C GLY A 172 8.66 -2.93 -20.13
N GLY A 173 8.68 -3.51 -18.92
CA GLY A 173 9.75 -3.28 -17.94
C GLY A 173 9.62 -1.98 -17.14
N GLU A 174 8.45 -1.31 -17.18
CA GLU A 174 8.19 -0.15 -16.32
C GLU A 174 7.78 -0.63 -14.93
N ILE A 175 8.48 -0.18 -13.90
CA ILE A 175 8.19 -0.51 -12.51
C ILE A 175 7.66 0.72 -11.79
N SER A 176 6.55 0.55 -11.08
CA SER A 176 5.93 1.60 -10.27
C SER A 176 5.77 1.11 -8.84
N TYR A 177 6.13 1.94 -7.86
CA TYR A 177 6.04 1.64 -6.44
C TYR A 177 5.10 2.59 -5.72
N ASN A 178 4.47 2.12 -4.65
CA ASN A 178 3.71 2.98 -3.75
C ASN A 178 4.67 3.76 -2.85
N TRP A 179 4.69 5.08 -2.96
CA TRP A 179 5.58 5.93 -2.19
C TRP A 179 5.47 5.73 -0.67
N ARG A 180 4.30 5.30 -0.18
CA ARG A 180 4.07 5.07 1.25
C ARG A 180 4.98 4.02 1.88
N LEU A 181 5.55 3.14 1.08
CA LEU A 181 6.50 2.13 1.58
C LEU A 181 7.71 2.73 2.27
N VAL A 182 8.14 3.94 1.87
CA VAL A 182 9.29 4.62 2.50
C VAL A 182 9.04 5.02 3.96
N ILE A 183 7.77 5.02 4.41
CA ILE A 183 7.38 5.25 5.80
C ILE A 183 7.76 4.06 6.69
N GLY A 184 7.67 2.84 6.14
CA GLY A 184 7.92 1.58 6.83
C GLY A 184 9.38 1.15 6.86
N PRO A 185 9.65 -0.06 7.38
CA PRO A 185 10.99 -0.63 7.41
C PRO A 185 11.61 -0.75 6.02
N ALA A 186 12.92 -0.52 5.92
CA ALA A 186 13.65 -0.60 4.65
C ALA A 186 13.55 -2.00 4.03
N GLU A 187 13.57 -3.05 4.83
CA GLU A 187 13.47 -4.44 4.40
C GLU A 187 12.12 -4.75 3.73
N VAL A 188 11.06 -4.06 4.13
CA VAL A 188 9.73 -4.17 3.48
C VAL A 188 9.76 -3.53 2.09
N MET A 189 10.47 -2.41 1.92
CA MET A 189 10.71 -1.83 0.59
C MET A 189 11.51 -2.80 -0.27
N ASP A 190 12.59 -3.37 0.27
CA ASP A 190 13.43 -4.35 -0.42
C ASP A 190 12.62 -5.54 -0.91
N TYR A 191 11.68 -6.04 -0.09
CA TYR A 191 10.77 -7.11 -0.49
C TYR A 191 9.92 -6.72 -1.70
N VAL A 192 9.30 -5.53 -1.68
CA VAL A 192 8.46 -5.09 -2.80
C VAL A 192 9.32 -4.87 -4.06
N VAL A 193 10.54 -4.34 -3.91
CA VAL A 193 11.47 -4.20 -5.03
C VAL A 193 11.85 -5.56 -5.61
N ALA A 194 12.25 -6.52 -4.77
CA ALA A 194 12.58 -7.88 -5.21
C ALA A 194 11.38 -8.54 -5.94
N HIS A 195 10.16 -8.33 -5.44
CA HIS A 195 8.92 -8.81 -6.05
C HIS A 195 8.70 -8.23 -7.45
N GLU A 196 8.75 -6.90 -7.59
CA GLU A 196 8.48 -6.24 -8.86
C GLU A 196 9.59 -6.48 -9.91
N VAL A 197 10.85 -6.51 -9.49
CA VAL A 197 11.98 -6.83 -10.39
C VAL A 197 11.90 -8.29 -10.86
N SER A 198 11.45 -9.22 -10.02
CA SER A 198 11.24 -10.63 -10.41
C SER A 198 10.21 -10.79 -11.52
N HIS A 199 9.22 -9.88 -11.61
CA HIS A 199 8.25 -9.87 -12.70
C HIS A 199 8.86 -9.56 -14.08
N MET A 200 10.06 -9.03 -14.15
CA MET A 200 10.77 -8.85 -15.44
C MET A 200 11.21 -10.18 -16.06
N LEU A 201 11.34 -11.25 -15.25
CA LEU A 201 11.66 -12.61 -15.71
C LEU A 201 10.43 -13.51 -15.74
N GLU A 202 9.54 -13.37 -14.78
CA GLU A 202 8.35 -14.22 -14.62
C GLU A 202 7.12 -13.37 -14.26
N HIS A 203 6.22 -13.20 -15.23
CA HIS A 203 5.06 -12.30 -15.08
C HIS A 203 3.97 -12.83 -14.15
N ASN A 204 3.91 -14.14 -13.93
CA ASN A 204 2.91 -14.79 -13.10
C ASN A 204 3.52 -15.19 -11.76
N HIS A 205 2.73 -15.20 -10.69
CA HIS A 205 3.13 -15.66 -9.36
C HIS A 205 3.22 -17.20 -9.30
N SER A 206 3.93 -17.80 -10.25
CA SER A 206 4.20 -19.23 -10.36
C SER A 206 5.22 -19.68 -9.30
N PRO A 207 5.44 -20.99 -9.10
CA PRO A 207 6.55 -21.48 -8.28
C PRO A 207 7.92 -21.00 -8.76
N ALA A 208 8.08 -20.75 -10.07
CA ALA A 208 9.32 -20.18 -10.62
C ALA A 208 9.52 -18.73 -10.17
N PHE A 209 8.47 -17.91 -10.20
CA PHE A 209 8.49 -16.54 -9.67
C PHE A 209 8.94 -16.50 -8.20
N TRP A 210 8.30 -17.32 -7.35
CA TRP A 210 8.62 -17.28 -5.92
C TRP A 210 10.02 -17.79 -5.60
N ARG A 211 10.59 -18.68 -6.43
CA ARG A 211 12.02 -19.04 -6.32
C ARG A 211 12.94 -17.87 -6.60
N ILE A 212 12.65 -17.08 -7.65
CA ILE A 212 13.43 -15.86 -7.95
C ILE A 212 13.38 -14.88 -6.76
N VAL A 213 12.20 -14.64 -6.21
CA VAL A 213 12.03 -13.77 -5.03
C VAL A 213 12.80 -14.30 -3.83
N GLU A 214 12.75 -15.60 -3.57
CA GLU A 214 13.45 -16.27 -2.46
C GLU A 214 14.98 -16.22 -2.61
N ASP A 215 15.48 -16.38 -3.84
CA ASP A 215 16.92 -16.23 -4.15
C ASP A 215 17.41 -14.79 -3.96
N LEU A 216 16.59 -13.79 -4.26
CA LEU A 216 16.90 -12.40 -4.02
C LEU A 216 16.80 -12.02 -2.54
N MET A 217 15.80 -12.55 -1.85
CA MET A 217 15.47 -12.23 -0.46
C MET A 217 14.93 -13.47 0.27
N PRO A 218 15.80 -14.28 0.90
CA PRO A 218 15.40 -15.53 1.56
C PRO A 218 14.33 -15.37 2.64
N ASN A 219 14.29 -14.22 3.33
CA ASN A 219 13.31 -13.89 4.37
C ASN A 219 12.09 -13.12 3.86
N TYR A 220 11.78 -13.15 2.57
CA TYR A 220 10.70 -12.36 1.97
C TYR A 220 9.32 -12.59 2.62
N ARG A 221 9.07 -13.82 3.14
CA ARG A 221 7.80 -14.16 3.79
C ARG A 221 7.53 -13.36 5.06
N GLU A 222 8.58 -13.02 5.80
CA GLU A 222 8.47 -12.17 6.99
C GLU A 222 8.05 -10.75 6.60
N GLN A 223 8.68 -10.20 5.55
CA GLN A 223 8.37 -8.85 5.05
C GLN A 223 6.97 -8.79 4.43
N GLN A 224 6.58 -9.83 3.71
CA GLN A 224 5.22 -9.98 3.19
C GLN A 224 4.19 -10.02 4.32
N ALA A 225 4.44 -10.80 5.37
CA ALA A 225 3.57 -10.91 6.54
C ALA A 225 3.47 -9.55 7.28
N TRP A 226 4.61 -8.86 7.45
CA TRP A 226 4.64 -7.53 8.03
C TRP A 226 3.77 -6.55 7.23
N LEU A 227 3.95 -6.49 5.92
CA LEU A 227 3.21 -5.58 5.03
C LEU A 227 1.71 -5.89 5.03
N ASN A 228 1.34 -7.17 5.06
CA ASN A 228 -0.06 -7.59 5.17
C ASN A 228 -0.70 -7.16 6.50
N LYS A 229 0.05 -7.15 7.59
CA LYS A 229 -0.43 -6.79 8.92
C LYS A 229 -0.41 -5.28 9.15
N PHE A 230 0.68 -4.62 8.80
CA PHE A 230 0.97 -3.23 9.19
C PHE A 230 0.90 -2.23 8.03
N GLY A 231 0.68 -2.68 6.79
CA GLY A 231 0.61 -1.77 5.63
C GLY A 231 -0.41 -0.64 5.79
N GLY A 232 -1.49 -0.86 6.55
CA GLY A 232 -2.46 0.19 6.87
C GLY A 232 -1.94 1.33 7.73
N MET A 233 -0.77 1.17 8.36
CA MET A 233 -0.11 2.22 9.14
C MET A 233 0.80 3.13 8.29
N LEU A 234 1.07 2.76 7.03
CA LEU A 234 1.91 3.53 6.12
C LEU A 234 1.13 4.72 5.54
N ALA A 235 0.89 5.73 6.36
CA ALA A 235 0.17 6.95 6.00
C ALA A 235 0.75 8.18 6.72
N ILE A 236 0.52 9.35 6.12
CA ILE A 236 0.84 10.66 6.68
C ILE A 236 -0.39 11.52 6.78
#